data_8c845def613cc674bbacd7edf60ee322
#
_entry.id   8c845def613cc674bbacd7edf60ee322
#
_cell.length_a   1.000
_cell.length_b   1.000
_cell.length_c   1.000
_cell.angle_alpha   90.00
_cell.angle_beta   90.00
_cell.angle_gamma   90.00
#
_symmetry.space_group_name_H-M   'P 1'
#
loop_
_entity.id
_entity.type
_entity.pdbx_description
1 polymer ?
#
loop_
_entity_poly.entity_id
_entity_poly.type
_entity_poly.pdbx_seq_one_letter_code
_entity_poly.pdbx_strand_id
1 'polypeptide(L)'
;MEKSLMTGDYLFVGKLAYGPKVAERPLSIPFVHNALPNGNKSYSDLIKVDYRRLAGFSEVKRGDKVVFGFPHGDTVLRKCPTDDYYTHVRLNGREYTQKMYGPITVRPVDKKDNYVKRCVAIAGDTLQIKNGMVYVNGLPQESYPGIQNTFTVVTNGSPVNPKILDDMDVNPHEYWFDAALPGYRSIPLSEENL
;
A
#
# COMPACT_ATOMS: atom_id res chain seq x y z
N MET A 1 -1.03 -8.17 4.85
CA MET A 1 0.21 -8.95 4.60
C MET A 1 1.15 -9.00 5.81
N GLU A 2 0.75 -8.42 6.90
CA GLU A 2 1.61 -8.05 8.01
C GLU A 2 2.28 -9.21 8.72
N LYS A 3 1.63 -10.32 8.93
CA LYS A 3 2.28 -11.52 9.51
C LYS A 3 3.09 -12.36 8.49
N SER A 4 3.04 -12.02 7.20
CA SER A 4 3.87 -12.69 6.18
C SER A 4 5.10 -11.90 5.79
N LEU A 5 5.08 -10.58 5.98
CA LEU A 5 6.14 -9.61 5.71
C LEU A 5 5.99 -8.50 6.75
N MET A 6 6.99 -8.33 7.58
CA MET A 6 6.96 -7.34 8.67
C MET A 6 7.58 -6.02 8.22
N THR A 7 7.18 -4.95 8.88
CA THR A 7 7.80 -3.64 8.67
C THR A 7 9.27 -3.72 9.08
N GLY A 8 10.18 -3.36 8.16
CA GLY A 8 11.63 -3.48 8.36
C GLY A 8 12.26 -4.68 7.64
N ASP A 9 11.47 -5.59 7.10
CA ASP A 9 12.00 -6.71 6.31
C ASP A 9 12.63 -6.25 5.00
N TYR A 10 13.78 -6.81 4.66
CA TYR A 10 14.44 -6.63 3.38
C TYR A 10 14.07 -7.78 2.44
N LEU A 11 13.56 -7.43 1.25
CA LEU A 11 13.04 -8.39 0.30
C LEU A 11 13.84 -8.39 -1.00
N PHE A 12 14.12 -9.58 -1.52
CA PHE A 12 14.57 -9.74 -2.89
C PHE A 12 13.38 -9.89 -3.84
N VAL A 13 13.29 -8.99 -4.81
CA VAL A 13 12.20 -8.99 -5.81
C VAL A 13 12.69 -9.58 -7.12
N GLY A 14 12.13 -10.71 -7.50
CA GLY A 14 12.39 -11.37 -8.79
C GLY A 14 11.70 -10.63 -9.93
N LYS A 15 12.40 -9.71 -10.58
CA LYS A 15 11.85 -8.91 -11.70
C LYS A 15 11.55 -9.74 -12.95
N LEU A 16 12.21 -10.89 -13.12
CA LEU A 16 12.08 -11.73 -14.30
C LEU A 16 10.79 -12.56 -14.30
N ALA A 17 10.24 -12.89 -13.15
CA ALA A 17 9.06 -13.74 -13.03
C ALA A 17 7.90 -13.23 -13.88
N TYR A 18 7.51 -11.98 -13.69
CA TYR A 18 6.39 -11.35 -14.41
C TYR A 18 6.85 -10.35 -15.48
N GLY A 19 8.09 -10.44 -15.92
CA GLY A 19 8.70 -9.60 -16.92
C GLY A 19 9.26 -8.27 -16.37
N PRO A 20 10.51 -7.96 -16.66
CA PRO A 20 11.15 -6.72 -16.22
C PRO A 20 10.55 -5.51 -16.96
N LYS A 21 10.45 -4.40 -16.25
CA LYS A 21 10.07 -3.10 -16.83
C LYS A 21 11.31 -2.45 -17.43
N VAL A 22 11.18 -1.90 -18.64
CA VAL A 22 12.17 -1.00 -19.20
C VAL A 22 12.08 0.34 -18.45
N ALA A 23 13.24 0.92 -18.10
CA ALA A 23 13.25 2.21 -17.42
C ALA A 23 12.80 3.32 -18.36
N GLU A 24 11.74 4.06 -17.98
CA GLU A 24 11.30 5.23 -18.74
C GLU A 24 12.29 6.40 -18.62
N ARG A 25 13.04 6.44 -17.52
CA ARG A 25 14.07 7.45 -17.21
C ARG A 25 15.40 6.76 -16.92
N PRO A 26 16.14 6.36 -17.98
CA PRO A 26 17.39 5.61 -17.81
C PRO A 26 18.48 6.43 -17.10
N LEU A 27 18.48 7.76 -17.27
CA LEU A 27 19.40 8.66 -16.58
C LEU A 27 18.88 8.90 -15.15
N SER A 28 19.25 8.04 -14.23
CA SER A 28 18.88 8.10 -12.81
C SER A 28 20.12 7.87 -11.95
N ILE A 29 20.14 8.50 -10.77
CA ILE A 29 21.18 8.27 -9.77
C ILE A 29 21.02 6.85 -9.22
N PRO A 30 22.07 6.02 -9.26
CA PRO A 30 22.01 4.67 -8.72
C PRO A 30 21.58 4.66 -7.24
N PHE A 31 20.82 3.63 -6.85
CA PHE A 31 20.33 3.40 -5.48
C PHE A 31 19.39 4.46 -4.91
N VAL A 32 19.04 5.49 -5.68
CA VAL A 32 18.04 6.49 -5.29
C VAL A 32 16.81 6.35 -6.18
N HIS A 33 15.68 6.03 -5.57
CA HIS A 33 14.48 5.69 -6.35
C HIS A 33 13.78 6.91 -6.94
N ASN A 34 13.40 7.90 -6.12
CA ASN A 34 12.53 9.01 -6.54
C ASN A 34 13.16 10.38 -6.40
N ALA A 35 13.59 10.70 -5.19
CA ALA A 35 14.05 12.03 -4.81
C ALA A 35 15.33 11.95 -3.98
N LEU A 36 16.14 12.96 -4.11
CA LEU A 36 17.31 13.19 -3.27
C LEU A 36 16.88 13.71 -1.89
N PRO A 37 17.75 13.64 -0.87
CA PRO A 37 17.45 14.17 0.47
C PRO A 37 17.08 15.68 0.48
N ASN A 38 17.50 16.44 -0.53
CA ASN A 38 17.16 17.84 -0.73
C ASN A 38 15.80 18.04 -1.44
N GLY A 39 15.04 16.98 -1.71
CA GLY A 39 13.74 16.99 -2.38
C GLY A 39 13.79 17.14 -3.90
N ASN A 40 14.97 17.22 -4.50
CA ASN A 40 15.11 17.24 -5.96
C ASN A 40 14.92 15.86 -6.58
N LYS A 41 14.56 15.82 -7.88
CA LYS A 41 14.44 14.55 -8.61
C LYS A 41 15.79 13.83 -8.66
N SER A 42 15.77 12.50 -8.47
CA SER A 42 16.93 11.63 -8.61
C SER A 42 17.19 11.19 -10.06
N TYR A 43 16.42 11.69 -11.00
CA TYR A 43 16.45 11.30 -12.41
C TYR A 43 16.34 12.52 -13.33
N SER A 44 16.84 12.38 -14.56
CA SER A 44 16.77 13.39 -15.60
C SER A 44 15.65 13.08 -16.60
N ASP A 45 14.99 14.12 -17.07
CA ASP A 45 13.98 14.05 -18.15
C ASP A 45 14.57 14.23 -19.55
N LEU A 46 15.92 14.28 -19.69
CA LEU A 46 16.60 14.44 -20.99
C LEU A 46 16.35 13.25 -21.92
N ILE A 47 16.40 12.04 -21.39
CA ILE A 47 16.08 10.83 -22.15
C ILE A 47 14.81 10.22 -21.58
N LYS A 48 13.80 10.09 -22.44
CA LYS A 48 12.52 9.45 -22.13
C LYS A 48 12.34 8.28 -23.07
N VAL A 49 12.05 7.13 -22.50
CA VAL A 49 11.71 5.90 -23.22
C VAL A 49 10.26 5.54 -22.90
N ASP A 50 9.53 5.07 -23.88
CA ASP A 50 8.15 4.65 -23.65
C ASP A 50 8.09 3.45 -22.69
N TYR A 51 7.06 3.45 -21.81
CA TYR A 51 6.86 2.36 -20.89
C TYR A 51 6.69 1.04 -21.66
N ARG A 52 7.56 0.10 -21.35
CA ARG A 52 7.53 -1.24 -21.91
C ARG A 52 7.84 -2.28 -20.85
N ARG A 53 7.08 -3.35 -20.87
CA ARG A 53 7.37 -4.55 -20.07
C ARG A 53 7.77 -5.67 -21.02
N LEU A 54 8.86 -6.34 -20.73
CA LEU A 54 9.29 -7.51 -21.45
C LEU A 54 8.49 -8.75 -20.99
N ALA A 55 8.52 -9.82 -21.78
CA ALA A 55 7.88 -11.07 -21.40
C ALA A 55 8.47 -11.64 -20.10
N GLY A 56 7.62 -12.19 -19.26
CA GLY A 56 8.01 -12.90 -18.05
C GLY A 56 8.08 -14.40 -18.26
N PHE A 57 8.66 -15.10 -17.29
CA PHE A 57 8.74 -16.57 -17.30
C PHE A 57 7.51 -17.23 -16.67
N SER A 58 6.69 -16.49 -15.97
CA SER A 58 5.48 -17.00 -15.31
C SER A 58 4.35 -15.97 -15.33
N GLU A 59 3.14 -16.48 -15.19
CA GLU A 59 1.94 -15.65 -15.02
C GLU A 59 1.61 -15.49 -13.54
N VAL A 60 0.92 -14.38 -13.23
CA VAL A 60 0.45 -14.12 -11.87
C VAL A 60 -0.66 -15.11 -11.52
N LYS A 61 -0.54 -15.74 -10.36
CA LYS A 61 -1.53 -16.68 -9.81
C LYS A 61 -2.18 -16.09 -8.55
N ARG A 62 -3.36 -16.61 -8.22
CA ARG A 62 -4.00 -16.29 -6.92
C ARG A 62 -3.10 -16.75 -5.79
N GLY A 63 -2.98 -15.91 -4.75
CA GLY A 63 -2.10 -16.17 -3.62
C GLY A 63 -0.68 -15.62 -3.76
N ASP A 64 -0.22 -15.30 -4.99
CA ASP A 64 1.12 -14.75 -5.20
C ASP A 64 1.32 -13.43 -4.47
N LYS A 65 2.51 -13.25 -3.89
CA LYS A 65 2.94 -11.97 -3.34
C LYS A 65 3.55 -11.14 -4.48
N VAL A 66 2.83 -10.11 -4.93
CA VAL A 66 3.22 -9.32 -6.10
C VAL A 66 3.72 -7.93 -5.68
N VAL A 67 4.81 -7.49 -6.32
CA VAL A 67 5.33 -6.13 -6.19
C VAL A 67 4.90 -5.33 -7.40
N PHE A 68 4.25 -4.19 -7.17
CA PHE A 68 3.75 -3.31 -8.22
C PHE A 68 3.90 -1.84 -7.85
N GLY A 69 3.93 -0.96 -8.85
CA GLY A 69 3.92 0.49 -8.61
C GLY A 69 2.54 0.92 -8.08
N PHE A 70 2.54 1.72 -7.01
CA PHE A 70 1.31 2.22 -6.39
C PHE A 70 0.50 3.03 -7.42
N PRO A 71 -0.76 2.69 -7.70
CA PRO A 71 -1.55 3.34 -8.75
C PRO A 71 -1.66 4.86 -8.57
N HIS A 72 -1.95 5.33 -7.36
CA HIS A 72 -2.05 6.74 -7.03
C HIS A 72 -0.69 7.44 -6.82
N GLY A 73 0.42 6.70 -6.85
CA GLY A 73 1.77 7.24 -6.65
C GLY A 73 2.33 8.03 -7.84
N ASP A 74 1.52 8.30 -8.86
CA ASP A 74 1.87 9.16 -9.99
C ASP A 74 1.86 10.65 -9.63
N THR A 75 0.97 11.05 -8.73
CA THR A 75 0.84 12.44 -8.28
C THR A 75 1.16 12.55 -6.80
N VAL A 76 2.18 13.31 -6.47
CA VAL A 76 2.72 13.43 -5.12
C VAL A 76 2.68 14.87 -4.66
N LEU A 77 2.26 15.08 -3.42
CA LEU A 77 2.29 16.37 -2.74
C LEU A 77 3.73 16.69 -2.32
N ARG A 78 4.24 17.86 -2.68
CA ARG A 78 5.65 18.21 -2.40
C ARG A 78 5.98 18.27 -0.92
N LYS A 79 5.06 18.79 -0.11
CA LYS A 79 5.26 18.93 1.35
C LYS A 79 5.00 17.65 2.13
N CYS A 80 4.16 16.75 1.58
CA CYS A 80 3.79 15.48 2.20
C CYS A 80 3.85 14.36 1.17
N PRO A 81 5.05 13.91 0.77
CA PRO A 81 5.22 12.95 -0.33
C PRO A 81 4.73 11.53 0.00
N THR A 82 4.45 11.25 1.27
CA THR A 82 3.88 9.98 1.75
C THR A 82 2.37 9.93 1.66
N ASP A 83 1.72 11.10 1.60
CA ASP A 83 0.26 11.19 1.62
C ASP A 83 -0.32 10.99 0.22
N ASP A 84 -1.49 10.37 0.17
CA ASP A 84 -2.22 10.18 -1.10
C ASP A 84 -2.92 11.47 -1.53
N TYR A 85 -2.41 12.07 -2.62
CA TYR A 85 -2.99 13.27 -3.23
C TYR A 85 -4.49 13.13 -3.52
N TYR A 86 -4.91 12.00 -4.09
CA TYR A 86 -6.30 11.81 -4.50
C TYR A 86 -7.25 11.71 -3.31
N THR A 87 -6.79 11.18 -2.19
CA THR A 87 -7.56 11.19 -0.93
C THR A 87 -7.74 12.60 -0.41
N HIS A 88 -6.68 13.41 -0.37
CA HIS A 88 -6.79 14.82 0.02
C HIS A 88 -7.73 15.62 -0.88
N VAL A 89 -7.65 15.42 -2.20
CA VAL A 89 -8.54 16.10 -3.15
C VAL A 89 -10.00 15.67 -2.95
N ARG A 90 -10.23 14.40 -2.65
CA ARG A 90 -11.60 13.89 -2.41
C ARG A 90 -12.23 14.46 -1.13
N LEU A 91 -11.43 14.61 -0.09
CA LEU A 91 -11.89 15.12 1.20
C LEU A 91 -12.02 16.66 1.24
N ASN A 92 -11.05 17.37 0.68
CA ASN A 92 -10.89 18.80 0.88
C ASN A 92 -11.02 19.65 -0.40
N GLY A 93 -11.10 19.01 -1.56
CA GLY A 93 -11.08 19.67 -2.85
C GLY A 93 -9.66 20.00 -3.34
N ARG A 94 -9.54 20.22 -4.65
CA ARG A 94 -8.25 20.44 -5.33
C ARG A 94 -7.57 21.73 -4.92
N GLU A 95 -8.32 22.83 -4.87
CA GLU A 95 -7.78 24.14 -4.55
C GLU A 95 -7.21 24.20 -3.14
N TYR A 96 -7.96 23.68 -2.16
CA TYR A 96 -7.50 23.62 -0.78
C TYR A 96 -6.25 22.76 -0.65
N THR A 97 -6.24 21.59 -1.29
CA THR A 97 -5.10 20.66 -1.26
C THR A 97 -3.84 21.31 -1.82
N GLN A 98 -3.92 22.01 -2.95
CA GLN A 98 -2.78 22.71 -3.53
C GLN A 98 -2.30 23.89 -2.69
N LYS A 99 -3.22 24.64 -2.08
CA LYS A 99 -2.88 25.75 -1.19
C LYS A 99 -2.15 25.29 0.06
N MET A 100 -2.58 24.20 0.67
CA MET A 100 -2.00 23.66 1.91
C MET A 100 -0.69 22.93 1.69
N TYR A 101 -0.65 22.03 0.72
CA TYR A 101 0.47 21.10 0.50
C TYR A 101 1.42 21.53 -0.63
N GLY A 102 1.11 22.66 -1.28
CA GLY A 102 1.94 23.22 -2.35
C GLY A 102 1.77 22.49 -3.70
N PRO A 103 2.70 22.72 -4.64
CA PRO A 103 2.60 22.15 -5.98
C PRO A 103 2.78 20.65 -5.96
N ILE A 104 2.08 19.98 -6.89
CA ILE A 104 2.21 18.56 -7.12
C ILE A 104 3.44 18.22 -7.96
N THR A 105 3.97 17.02 -7.77
CA THR A 105 4.98 16.42 -8.65
C THR A 105 4.39 15.19 -9.31
N VAL A 106 4.42 15.13 -10.64
CA VAL A 106 4.01 13.95 -11.39
C VAL A 106 5.22 13.04 -11.59
N ARG A 107 5.08 11.79 -11.19
CA ARG A 107 6.13 10.77 -11.31
C ARG A 107 5.86 9.87 -12.51
N PRO A 108 6.89 9.53 -13.31
CA PRO A 108 6.75 8.49 -14.34
C PRO A 108 6.53 7.11 -13.72
N VAL A 109 6.04 6.16 -14.51
CA VAL A 109 5.61 4.83 -14.00
C VAL A 109 6.76 4.07 -13.31
N ASP A 110 7.99 4.22 -13.79
CA ASP A 110 9.17 3.57 -13.21
C ASP A 110 9.68 4.24 -11.92
N LYS A 111 9.13 5.40 -11.57
CA LYS A 111 9.47 6.17 -10.35
C LYS A 111 8.35 6.22 -9.31
N LYS A 112 7.26 5.47 -9.51
CA LYS A 112 6.22 5.29 -8.49
C LYS A 112 6.74 4.43 -7.34
N ASP A 113 6.21 4.67 -6.16
CA ASP A 113 6.51 3.84 -5.00
C ASP A 113 6.03 2.40 -5.23
N ASN A 114 6.81 1.43 -4.77
CA ASN A 114 6.48 0.02 -4.94
C ASN A 114 5.74 -0.51 -3.71
N TYR A 115 4.63 -1.19 -3.96
CA TYR A 115 3.82 -1.83 -2.93
C TYR A 115 3.87 -3.35 -3.11
N VAL A 116 3.80 -4.06 -2.00
CA VAL A 116 3.67 -5.52 -1.96
C VAL A 116 2.26 -5.86 -1.49
N LYS A 117 1.53 -6.62 -2.28
CA LYS A 117 0.20 -7.15 -1.90
C LYS A 117 0.05 -8.57 -2.40
N ARG A 118 -0.83 -9.34 -1.73
CA ARG A 118 -1.21 -10.67 -2.20
C ARG A 118 -2.21 -10.54 -3.34
N CYS A 119 -1.99 -11.29 -4.43
CA CYS A 119 -2.93 -11.39 -5.53
C CYS A 119 -4.15 -12.23 -5.10
N VAL A 120 -5.29 -11.60 -4.97
CA VAL A 120 -6.53 -12.24 -4.51
C VAL A 120 -7.30 -12.84 -5.68
N ALA A 121 -7.35 -12.12 -6.79
CA ALA A 121 -8.06 -12.54 -8.00
C ALA A 121 -7.23 -12.19 -9.25
N ILE A 122 -7.39 -12.95 -10.30
CA ILE A 122 -6.73 -12.76 -11.60
C ILE A 122 -7.74 -12.31 -12.67
N ALA A 123 -7.24 -11.96 -13.86
CA ALA A 123 -8.10 -11.57 -14.97
C ALA A 123 -9.12 -12.67 -15.30
N GLY A 124 -10.39 -12.28 -15.45
CA GLY A 124 -11.51 -13.19 -15.67
C GLY A 124 -12.24 -13.67 -14.41
N ASP A 125 -11.68 -13.40 -13.23
CA ASP A 125 -12.35 -13.75 -11.99
C ASP A 125 -13.44 -12.74 -11.61
N THR A 126 -14.49 -13.23 -10.96
CA THR A 126 -15.48 -12.44 -10.27
C THR A 126 -15.14 -12.35 -8.80
N LEU A 127 -14.84 -11.15 -8.32
CA LEU A 127 -14.51 -10.88 -6.91
C LEU A 127 -15.72 -10.30 -6.18
N GLN A 128 -16.05 -10.85 -5.01
CA GLN A 128 -17.04 -10.32 -4.08
C GLN A 128 -16.48 -10.28 -2.67
N ILE A 129 -16.89 -9.27 -1.90
CA ILE A 129 -16.61 -9.21 -0.46
C ILE A 129 -17.94 -9.18 0.25
N LYS A 130 -18.17 -10.16 1.12
CA LYS A 130 -19.40 -10.29 1.93
C LYS A 130 -19.01 -10.46 3.39
N ASN A 131 -19.47 -9.57 4.24
CA ASN A 131 -19.20 -9.61 5.69
C ASN A 131 -17.69 -9.74 6.02
N GLY A 132 -16.84 -9.01 5.29
CA GLY A 132 -15.38 -9.09 5.47
C GLY A 132 -14.70 -10.30 4.80
N MET A 133 -15.46 -11.30 4.34
CA MET A 133 -14.93 -12.48 3.65
C MET A 133 -14.87 -12.27 2.14
N VAL A 134 -13.77 -12.71 1.56
CA VAL A 134 -13.52 -12.64 0.12
C VAL A 134 -14.05 -13.90 -0.56
N TYR A 135 -14.80 -13.70 -1.65
CA TYR A 135 -15.29 -14.75 -2.53
C TYR A 135 -14.72 -14.55 -3.93
N VAL A 136 -14.21 -15.60 -4.52
CA VAL A 136 -13.71 -15.62 -5.91
C VAL A 136 -14.53 -16.65 -6.69
N ASN A 137 -15.19 -16.19 -7.77
CA ASN A 137 -16.07 -17.04 -8.59
C ASN A 137 -17.18 -17.73 -7.79
N GLY A 138 -17.71 -17.04 -6.77
CA GLY A 138 -18.78 -17.54 -5.89
C GLY A 138 -18.32 -18.48 -4.78
N LEU A 139 -17.04 -18.86 -4.72
CA LEU A 139 -16.47 -19.68 -3.67
C LEU A 139 -15.73 -18.82 -2.64
N PRO A 140 -15.86 -19.10 -1.33
CA PRO A 140 -15.07 -18.41 -0.34
C PRO A 140 -13.58 -18.68 -0.56
N GLN A 141 -12.77 -17.65 -0.46
CA GLN A 141 -11.32 -17.81 -0.53
C GLN A 141 -10.82 -18.42 0.79
N GLU A 142 -9.85 -19.33 0.70
CA GLU A 142 -9.18 -19.85 1.88
C GLU A 142 -8.59 -18.70 2.72
N SER A 143 -8.80 -18.78 4.03
CA SER A 143 -8.20 -17.84 4.96
C SER A 143 -6.69 -18.11 5.01
N TYR A 144 -5.89 -17.07 4.83
CA TYR A 144 -4.46 -17.16 5.01
C TYR A 144 -4.12 -16.91 6.48
N PRO A 145 -3.18 -17.63 7.07
CA PRO A 145 -2.73 -17.39 8.44
C PRO A 145 -2.33 -15.91 8.63
N GLY A 146 -2.80 -15.32 9.73
CA GLY A 146 -2.49 -13.94 10.07
C GLY A 146 -3.29 -12.88 9.30
N ILE A 147 -4.41 -13.23 8.64
CA ILE A 147 -5.35 -12.22 8.17
C ILE A 147 -5.92 -11.48 9.37
N GLN A 148 -5.85 -10.14 9.31
CA GLN A 148 -6.45 -9.26 10.29
C GLN A 148 -7.61 -8.49 9.67
N ASN A 149 -8.70 -8.41 10.39
CA ASN A 149 -9.84 -7.54 10.08
C ASN A 149 -9.93 -6.43 11.13
N THR A 150 -10.33 -5.24 10.71
CA THR A 150 -10.50 -4.13 11.64
C THR A 150 -11.85 -4.23 12.32
N PHE A 151 -11.85 -4.34 13.64
CA PHE A 151 -13.04 -4.40 14.46
C PHE A 151 -13.21 -3.12 15.29
N THR A 152 -14.44 -2.69 15.45
CA THR A 152 -14.77 -1.63 16.40
C THR A 152 -15.01 -2.26 17.76
N VAL A 153 -14.09 -2.04 18.67
CA VAL A 153 -14.16 -2.52 20.05
C VAL A 153 -14.70 -1.40 20.92
N VAL A 154 -15.75 -1.70 21.70
CA VAL A 154 -16.35 -0.75 22.64
C VAL A 154 -15.81 -1.03 24.04
N THR A 155 -15.21 -0.03 24.66
CA THR A 155 -14.66 -0.09 26.00
C THR A 155 -15.46 0.82 26.95
N ASN A 156 -15.22 0.71 28.23
CA ASN A 156 -15.80 1.61 29.25
C ASN A 156 -15.14 3.01 29.29
N GLY A 157 -14.37 3.36 28.25
CA GLY A 157 -13.59 4.60 28.17
C GLY A 157 -12.14 4.46 28.68
N SER A 158 -11.81 3.35 29.32
CA SER A 158 -10.43 3.08 29.74
C SER A 158 -9.53 2.82 28.54
N PRO A 159 -8.26 3.26 28.57
CA PRO A 159 -7.30 2.93 27.52
C PRO A 159 -7.04 1.41 27.49
N VAL A 160 -6.89 0.86 26.30
CA VAL A 160 -6.48 -0.54 26.15
C VAL A 160 -5.01 -0.65 26.56
N ASN A 161 -4.69 -1.66 27.37
CA ASN A 161 -3.32 -1.90 27.80
C ASN A 161 -2.42 -2.23 26.60
N PRO A 162 -1.35 -1.45 26.33
CA PRO A 162 -0.46 -1.69 25.19
C PRO A 162 0.13 -3.10 25.16
N LYS A 163 0.36 -3.70 26.33
CA LYS A 163 0.88 -5.07 26.41
C LYS A 163 -0.10 -6.11 25.86
N ILE A 164 -1.39 -5.92 26.03
CA ILE A 164 -2.41 -6.81 25.46
C ILE A 164 -2.40 -6.68 23.93
N LEU A 165 -2.25 -5.47 23.39
CA LEU A 165 -2.15 -5.25 21.96
C LEU A 165 -0.88 -5.88 21.38
N ASP A 166 0.22 -5.81 22.09
CA ASP A 166 1.50 -6.44 21.73
C ASP A 166 1.39 -7.97 21.77
N ASP A 167 0.78 -8.54 22.80
CA ASP A 167 0.52 -9.98 22.92
C ASP A 167 -0.42 -10.48 21.79
N MET A 168 -1.33 -9.64 21.30
CA MET A 168 -2.21 -9.91 20.16
C MET A 168 -1.55 -9.60 18.81
N ASP A 169 -0.30 -9.17 18.81
CA ASP A 169 0.46 -8.80 17.61
C ASP A 169 -0.22 -7.67 16.79
N VAL A 170 -0.80 -6.70 17.50
CA VAL A 170 -1.41 -5.50 16.92
C VAL A 170 -0.38 -4.39 16.84
N ASN A 171 -0.13 -3.91 15.62
CA ASN A 171 0.80 -2.81 15.42
C ASN A 171 0.27 -1.52 16.09
N PRO A 172 1.05 -0.86 16.98
CA PRO A 172 0.63 0.36 17.67
C PRO A 172 0.24 1.52 16.74
N HIS A 173 0.74 1.52 15.50
CA HIS A 173 0.43 2.53 14.50
C HIS A 173 -0.85 2.27 13.71
N GLU A 174 -1.49 1.14 13.92
CA GLU A 174 -2.66 0.70 13.14
C GLU A 174 -3.95 0.69 13.93
N TYR A 175 -3.90 0.85 15.24
CA TYR A 175 -5.12 1.04 15.99
C TYR A 175 -5.46 2.53 16.13
N TRP A 176 -6.74 2.84 15.98
CA TRP A 176 -7.25 4.20 16.04
C TRP A 176 -8.23 4.34 17.21
N PHE A 177 -8.20 5.49 17.86
CA PHE A 177 -9.23 5.91 18.78
C PHE A 177 -9.91 7.16 18.22
N ASP A 178 -11.21 7.20 18.35
CA ASP A 178 -11.98 8.39 18.00
C ASP A 178 -12.03 9.32 19.22
N ALA A 179 -11.45 10.51 19.09
CA ALA A 179 -11.44 11.51 20.14
C ALA A 179 -12.89 12.01 20.50
N ALA A 180 -13.81 11.94 19.53
CA ALA A 180 -15.22 12.30 19.73
C ALA A 180 -16.02 11.18 20.41
N LEU A 181 -15.53 9.93 20.36
CA LEU A 181 -16.18 8.75 20.94
C LEU A 181 -15.20 7.96 21.81
N PRO A 182 -14.92 8.42 23.04
CA PRO A 182 -13.81 7.90 23.86
C PRO A 182 -13.87 6.40 24.18
N GLY A 183 -15.03 5.79 24.08
CA GLY A 183 -15.21 4.34 24.30
C GLY A 183 -14.96 3.47 23.06
N TYR A 184 -14.83 4.06 21.89
CA TYR A 184 -14.71 3.32 20.64
C TYR A 184 -13.24 3.21 20.20
N ARG A 185 -12.83 2.01 19.85
CA ARG A 185 -11.48 1.69 19.37
C ARG A 185 -11.57 0.87 18.09
N SER A 186 -10.82 1.24 17.09
CA SER A 186 -10.71 0.49 15.84
C SER A 186 -9.41 -0.32 15.90
N ILE A 187 -9.52 -1.63 16.06
CA ILE A 187 -8.38 -2.52 16.33
C ILE A 187 -8.33 -3.60 15.25
N PRO A 188 -7.19 -3.79 14.57
CA PRO A 188 -7.01 -4.91 13.66
C PRO A 188 -6.77 -6.20 14.47
N LEU A 189 -7.66 -7.16 14.37
CA LEU A 189 -7.59 -8.45 15.07
C LEU A 189 -7.58 -9.59 14.07
N SER A 190 -6.82 -10.64 14.38
CA SER A 190 -6.91 -11.92 13.68
C SER A 190 -8.04 -12.76 14.26
N GLU A 191 -8.49 -13.78 13.51
CA GLU A 191 -9.51 -14.74 14.00
C GLU A 191 -9.08 -15.43 15.31
N GLU A 192 -7.79 -15.60 15.54
CA GLU A 192 -7.22 -16.20 16.75
C GLU A 192 -7.36 -15.31 17.98
N ASN A 193 -7.53 -13.99 17.77
CA ASN A 193 -7.58 -12.98 18.83
C ASN A 193 -9.02 -12.45 19.06
N LEU A 194 -10.04 -13.07 18.45
CA LEU A 194 -11.45 -12.81 18.63
C LEU A 194 -12.05 -13.79 19.63
#